data_ddef27a260f0d139d992d9b1ea4c2469
#
_entry.id   ddef27a260f0d139d992d9b1ea4c2469
#
_cell.length_a   1.000
_cell.length_b   1.000
_cell.length_c   1.000
_cell.angle_alpha   90.00
_cell.angle_beta   90.00
_cell.angle_gamma   90.00
#
_symmetry.space_group_name_H-M   'P 1'
#
loop_
_entity.id
_entity.type
_entity.pdbx_description
1 polymer ?
#
loop_
_entity_poly.entity_id
_entity_poly.type
_entity_poly.pdbx_seq_one_letter_code
_entity_poly.pdbx_strand_id
1 'polypeptide(L)'
;MSAPAAPVGPYSPAVRVGDWLVCSGQIPLLDGQLVDGDAASQTRQCLTNLEALLSANGASMSHVAKTTVFMVDMADFAAMNAVYAEVFGGHRPARSAVAVAGLPLGARIEIEAWAYLGS
;
A
#
# COMPACT_ATOMS: atom_id res chain seq x y z
N MET A 1 -8.72 -8.01 12.53
CA MET A 1 -8.20 -7.15 11.46
C MET A 1 -9.16 -6.02 11.20
N SER A 2 -8.68 -4.81 11.05
CA SER A 2 -9.54 -3.66 10.83
C SER A 2 -10.15 -3.68 9.41
N ALA A 3 -11.25 -2.97 9.24
CA ALA A 3 -11.86 -2.80 7.93
C ALA A 3 -10.93 -2.01 7.00
N PRO A 4 -10.99 -2.22 5.68
CA PRO A 4 -10.24 -1.40 4.75
C PRO A 4 -10.60 0.07 4.86
N ALA A 5 -9.63 0.94 4.60
CA ALA A 5 -9.88 2.37 4.55
C ALA A 5 -10.83 2.70 3.40
N ALA A 6 -11.74 3.65 3.60
CA ALA A 6 -12.63 4.11 2.55
C ALA A 6 -11.84 4.86 1.46
N PRO A 7 -12.20 4.70 0.18
CA PRO A 7 -11.55 5.47 -0.88
C PRO A 7 -11.86 6.96 -0.77
N VAL A 8 -10.89 7.79 -1.15
CA VAL A 8 -11.04 9.25 -1.09
C VAL A 8 -11.52 9.85 -2.41
N GLY A 9 -12.09 9.05 -3.29
CA GLY A 9 -12.57 9.49 -4.60
C GLY A 9 -13.46 8.46 -5.26
N PRO A 10 -13.86 8.70 -6.50
CA PRO A 10 -14.81 7.84 -7.23
C PRO A 10 -14.10 6.66 -7.89
N TYR A 11 -13.57 5.74 -7.07
CA TYR A 11 -12.88 4.55 -7.56
C TYR A 11 -13.11 3.40 -6.59
N SER A 12 -12.90 2.17 -7.09
CA SER A 12 -12.97 0.97 -6.26
C SER A 12 -11.67 0.76 -5.51
N PRO A 13 -11.71 0.38 -4.24
CA PRO A 13 -10.48 0.05 -3.50
C PRO A 13 -9.72 -1.11 -4.15
N ALA A 14 -10.45 -2.10 -4.67
CA ALA A 14 -9.86 -3.22 -5.37
C ALA A 14 -10.82 -3.74 -6.43
N VAL A 15 -10.25 -4.30 -7.52
CA VAL A 15 -11.04 -4.89 -8.62
C VAL A 15 -10.47 -6.28 -8.91
N ARG A 16 -11.35 -7.28 -8.97
CA ARG A 16 -10.96 -8.63 -9.36
C ARG A 16 -11.04 -8.79 -10.87
N VAL A 17 -9.95 -9.24 -11.49
CA VAL A 17 -9.88 -9.52 -12.93
C VAL A 17 -9.29 -10.91 -13.11
N GLY A 18 -10.15 -11.91 -13.36
CA GLY A 18 -9.70 -13.30 -13.40
C GLY A 18 -9.08 -13.69 -12.06
N ASP A 19 -7.83 -14.14 -12.09
CA ASP A 19 -7.08 -14.50 -10.89
C ASP A 19 -6.31 -13.32 -10.29
N TRP A 20 -6.41 -12.13 -10.89
CA TRP A 20 -5.73 -10.94 -10.40
C TRP A 20 -6.65 -10.09 -9.52
N LEU A 21 -6.10 -9.61 -8.43
CA LEU A 21 -6.72 -8.59 -7.61
C LEU A 21 -5.90 -7.32 -7.74
N VAL A 22 -6.50 -6.29 -8.35
CA VAL A 22 -5.83 -5.01 -8.57
C VAL A 22 -6.25 -4.06 -7.46
N CYS A 23 -5.30 -3.67 -6.62
CA CYS A 23 -5.55 -2.82 -5.46
C CYS A 23 -5.17 -1.38 -5.78
N SER A 24 -6.09 -0.45 -5.53
CA SER A 24 -5.82 0.98 -5.63
C SER A 24 -4.76 1.39 -4.61
N GLY A 25 -4.10 2.51 -4.87
CA GLY A 25 -3.09 3.03 -3.97
C GLY A 25 -3.65 3.30 -2.58
N GLN A 26 -2.92 2.85 -1.57
CA GLN A 26 -3.27 3.06 -0.17
C GLN A 26 -2.42 4.19 0.38
N ILE A 27 -3.08 5.24 0.86
CA ILE A 27 -2.44 6.32 1.61
C ILE A 27 -2.55 6.00 3.11
N PRO A 28 -1.73 6.62 3.97
CA PRO A 28 -1.64 6.19 5.38
C PRO A 28 -2.77 6.73 6.25
N LEU A 29 -4.01 6.38 5.91
CA LEU A 29 -5.19 6.76 6.69
C LEU A 29 -5.44 5.78 7.83
N LEU A 30 -5.77 6.33 8.99
CA LEU A 30 -6.24 5.58 10.15
C LEU A 30 -7.44 6.35 10.71
N ASP A 31 -8.60 5.70 10.76
CA ASP A 31 -9.86 6.32 11.19
C ASP A 31 -10.18 7.61 10.42
N GLY A 32 -9.92 7.60 9.12
CA GLY A 32 -10.25 8.71 8.23
C GLY A 32 -9.25 9.85 8.22
N GLN A 33 -8.15 9.75 8.99
CA GLN A 33 -7.14 10.81 9.06
C GLN A 33 -5.76 10.25 8.74
N LEU A 34 -4.92 11.08 8.11
CA LEU A 34 -3.52 10.70 7.89
C LEU A 34 -2.84 10.53 9.24
N VAL A 35 -2.06 9.45 9.38
CA VAL A 35 -1.23 9.29 10.57
C VAL A 35 -0.14 10.36 10.56
N ASP A 36 0.08 10.98 11.72
CA ASP A 36 1.18 11.89 11.91
C ASP A 36 2.47 11.10 11.96
N GLY A 37 3.55 11.75 11.57
CA GLY A 37 4.85 11.18 11.74
C GLY A 37 5.66 11.14 10.45
N ASP A 38 6.72 10.35 10.52
CA ASP A 38 7.72 10.27 9.48
C ASP A 38 7.33 9.27 8.39
N ALA A 39 8.21 9.11 7.43
CA ALA A 39 8.01 8.18 6.32
C ALA A 39 7.88 6.74 6.80
N ALA A 40 8.57 6.35 7.85
CA ALA A 40 8.49 5.00 8.41
C ALA A 40 7.07 4.72 8.92
N SER A 41 6.51 5.63 9.72
CA SER A 41 5.15 5.49 10.26
C SER A 41 4.12 5.46 9.15
N GLN A 42 4.25 6.34 8.14
CA GLN A 42 3.32 6.39 7.02
C GLN A 42 3.43 5.14 6.14
N THR A 43 4.63 4.63 5.90
CA THR A 43 4.82 3.38 5.16
C THR A 43 4.12 2.22 5.86
N ARG A 44 4.30 2.11 7.19
CA ARG A 44 3.67 1.05 7.97
C ARG A 44 2.15 1.11 7.84
N GLN A 45 1.57 2.29 7.93
CA GLN A 45 0.11 2.43 7.83
C GLN A 45 -0.39 2.11 6.42
N CYS A 46 0.33 2.51 5.37
CA CYS A 46 -0.02 2.14 4.00
C CYS A 46 -0.06 0.62 3.84
N LEU A 47 0.94 -0.08 4.36
CA LEU A 47 1.02 -1.54 4.26
C LEU A 47 -0.02 -2.23 5.14
N THR A 48 -0.34 -1.67 6.30
CA THR A 48 -1.43 -2.16 7.15
C THR A 48 -2.76 -2.05 6.40
N ASN A 49 -3.00 -0.92 5.74
CA ASN A 49 -4.22 -0.72 4.96
C ASN A 49 -4.28 -1.66 3.75
N LEU A 50 -3.15 -1.89 3.09
CA LEU A 50 -3.07 -2.84 1.98
C LEU A 50 -3.39 -4.25 2.46
N GLU A 51 -2.83 -4.67 3.59
CA GLU A 51 -3.09 -5.99 4.16
C GLU A 51 -4.58 -6.18 4.48
N ALA A 52 -5.22 -5.16 5.08
CA ALA A 52 -6.64 -5.21 5.38
C ALA A 52 -7.48 -5.33 4.10
N LEU A 53 -7.10 -4.61 3.05
CA LEU A 53 -7.79 -4.65 1.76
C LEU A 53 -7.65 -6.03 1.11
N LEU A 54 -6.43 -6.59 1.11
CA LEU A 54 -6.19 -7.93 0.58
C LEU A 54 -7.03 -8.97 1.32
N SER A 55 -7.01 -8.92 2.65
CA SER A 55 -7.75 -9.85 3.49
C SER A 55 -9.26 -9.77 3.24
N ALA A 56 -9.80 -8.57 3.07
CA ALA A 56 -11.22 -8.38 2.75
C ALA A 56 -11.61 -8.99 1.41
N ASN A 57 -10.64 -9.25 0.54
CA ASN A 57 -10.85 -9.82 -0.80
C ASN A 57 -10.30 -11.24 -0.94
N GLY A 58 -10.06 -11.94 0.16
CA GLY A 58 -9.61 -13.32 0.14
C GLY A 58 -8.15 -13.53 -0.21
N ALA A 59 -7.34 -12.49 -0.07
CA ALA A 59 -5.92 -12.54 -0.40
C ALA A 59 -5.06 -12.23 0.83
N SER A 60 -3.76 -12.35 0.69
CA SER A 60 -2.79 -12.03 1.73
C SER A 60 -1.57 -11.36 1.09
N MET A 61 -0.67 -10.85 1.93
CA MET A 61 0.57 -10.23 1.45
C MET A 61 1.40 -11.19 0.60
N SER A 62 1.33 -12.49 0.87
CA SER A 62 2.08 -13.49 0.10
C SER A 62 1.59 -13.65 -1.34
N HIS A 63 0.39 -13.17 -1.66
CA HIS A 63 -0.14 -13.19 -3.02
C HIS A 63 0.32 -11.98 -3.85
N VAL A 64 0.91 -10.97 -3.22
CA VAL A 64 1.31 -9.74 -3.94
C VAL A 64 2.44 -10.05 -4.90
N ALA A 65 2.21 -9.78 -6.18
CA ALA A 65 3.20 -9.99 -7.23
C ALA A 65 3.98 -8.71 -7.54
N LYS A 66 3.33 -7.56 -7.43
CA LYS A 66 3.92 -6.27 -7.79
C LYS A 66 3.37 -5.18 -6.90
N THR A 67 4.24 -4.28 -6.46
CA THR A 67 3.85 -3.02 -5.82
C THR A 67 4.47 -1.84 -6.55
N THR A 68 3.84 -0.68 -6.40
CA THR A 68 4.46 0.62 -6.72
C THR A 68 4.39 1.48 -5.47
N VAL A 69 5.53 2.01 -5.07
CA VAL A 69 5.63 2.92 -3.93
C VAL A 69 5.84 4.33 -4.45
N PHE A 70 4.91 5.20 -4.12
CA PHE A 70 4.99 6.62 -4.47
C PHE A 70 5.43 7.40 -3.24
N MET A 71 6.41 8.28 -3.40
CA MET A 71 6.94 9.13 -2.33
C MET A 71 6.97 10.57 -2.80
N VAL A 72 6.73 11.53 -1.92
CA VAL A 72 6.88 12.95 -2.28
C VAL A 72 8.33 13.41 -2.18
N ASP A 73 9.19 12.64 -1.51
CA ASP A 73 10.61 12.97 -1.32
C ASP A 73 11.43 11.69 -1.32
N MET A 74 12.39 11.59 -2.25
CA MET A 74 13.25 10.42 -2.36
C MET A 74 14.18 10.25 -1.14
N ALA A 75 14.34 11.29 -0.33
CA ALA A 75 15.04 11.19 0.94
C ALA A 75 14.38 10.19 1.91
N ASP A 76 13.09 9.89 1.70
CA ASP A 76 12.35 8.91 2.51
C ASP A 76 12.60 7.45 2.10
N PHE A 77 13.39 7.22 1.07
CA PHE A 77 13.58 5.89 0.48
C PHE A 77 14.13 4.86 1.49
N ALA A 78 15.17 5.23 2.24
CA ALA A 78 15.78 4.30 3.19
C ALA A 78 14.82 3.94 4.34
N ALA A 79 14.09 4.91 4.88
CA ALA A 79 13.12 4.67 5.96
C ALA A 79 11.95 3.82 5.45
N MET A 80 11.46 4.10 4.26
CA MET A 80 10.42 3.30 3.63
C MET A 80 10.87 1.86 3.41
N ASN A 81 12.09 1.67 2.88
CA ASN A 81 12.63 0.33 2.62
C ASN A 81 12.74 -0.51 3.89
N ALA A 82 13.14 0.08 5.00
CA ALA A 82 13.29 -0.66 6.27
C ALA A 82 11.94 -1.24 6.73
N VAL A 83 10.89 -0.43 6.70
CA VAL A 83 9.55 -0.87 7.09
C VAL A 83 8.97 -1.87 6.07
N TYR A 84 9.17 -1.59 4.79
CA TYR A 84 8.70 -2.47 3.70
C TYR A 84 9.30 -3.88 3.85
N ALA A 85 10.61 -3.96 4.10
CA ALA A 85 11.29 -5.23 4.29
C ALA A 85 10.75 -5.98 5.52
N GLU A 86 10.51 -5.27 6.60
CA GLU A 86 9.97 -5.85 7.83
C GLU A 86 8.57 -6.43 7.61
N VAL A 87 7.70 -5.68 6.94
CA VAL A 87 6.30 -6.09 6.73
C VAL A 87 6.19 -7.27 5.76
N PHE A 88 6.89 -7.23 4.63
CA PHE A 88 6.85 -8.33 3.67
C PHE A 88 7.64 -9.56 4.11
N GLY A 89 8.65 -9.37 4.95
CA GLY A 89 9.45 -10.48 5.45
C GLY A 89 10.18 -11.22 4.32
N GLY A 90 9.98 -12.53 4.23
CA GLY A 90 10.64 -13.37 3.22
C GLY A 90 10.05 -13.26 1.83
N HIS A 91 8.81 -12.79 1.70
CA HIS A 91 8.19 -12.61 0.39
C HIS A 91 8.58 -11.24 -0.19
N ARG A 92 9.15 -11.24 -1.39
CA ARG A 92 9.64 -10.02 -2.03
C ARG A 92 8.97 -9.83 -3.38
N PRO A 93 7.84 -9.09 -3.45
CA PRO A 93 7.21 -8.81 -4.74
C PRO A 93 8.10 -7.92 -5.61
N ALA A 94 7.86 -7.95 -6.93
CA ALA A 94 8.47 -6.97 -7.81
C ALA A 94 8.02 -5.57 -7.39
N ARG A 95 8.88 -4.56 -7.55
CA ARG A 95 8.56 -3.21 -7.05
C ARG A 95 9.17 -2.13 -7.94
N SER A 96 8.41 -1.05 -8.11
CA SER A 96 8.95 0.24 -8.54
C SER A 96 8.74 1.22 -7.41
N ALA A 97 9.70 2.10 -7.19
CA ALA A 97 9.61 3.16 -6.19
C ALA A 97 10.01 4.48 -6.85
N VAL A 98 9.15 5.47 -6.78
CA VAL A 98 9.32 6.74 -7.50
C VAL A 98 8.95 7.92 -6.60
N ALA A 99 9.56 9.07 -6.88
CA ALA A 99 9.16 10.32 -6.28
C ALA A 99 8.12 10.99 -7.18
N VAL A 100 7.11 11.61 -6.59
CA VAL A 100 6.02 12.30 -7.29
C VAL A 100 5.88 13.72 -6.73
N ALA A 101 5.17 14.57 -7.47
CA ALA A 101 4.99 15.96 -7.08
C ALA A 101 4.12 16.14 -5.84
N GLY A 102 3.20 15.23 -5.58
CA GLY A 102 2.31 15.29 -4.43
C GLY A 102 1.43 14.06 -4.39
N LEU A 103 0.82 13.83 -3.23
CA LEU A 103 -0.09 12.71 -2.99
C LEU A 103 -1.38 13.23 -2.34
N PRO A 104 -2.50 12.47 -2.44
CA PRO A 104 -3.76 12.90 -1.85
C PRO A 104 -3.63 13.23 -0.36
N LEU A 105 -4.33 14.26 0.05
CA LEU A 105 -4.43 14.70 1.45
C LEU A 105 -3.08 15.07 2.10
N GLY A 106 -2.05 15.29 1.30
CA GLY A 106 -0.73 15.61 1.82
C GLY A 106 0.05 14.41 2.34
N ALA A 107 -0.30 13.21 1.91
CA ALA A 107 0.44 12.01 2.29
C ALA A 107 1.87 12.07 1.76
N ARG A 108 2.81 11.48 2.50
CA ARG A 108 4.21 11.36 2.07
C ARG A 108 4.46 10.07 1.29
N ILE A 109 3.63 9.04 1.54
CA ILE A 109 3.79 7.70 0.96
C ILE A 109 2.43 7.23 0.47
N GLU A 110 2.43 6.54 -0.67
CA GLU A 110 1.27 5.81 -1.17
C GLU A 110 1.76 4.51 -1.80
N ILE A 111 1.04 3.40 -1.60
CA ILE A 111 1.45 2.09 -2.12
C ILE A 111 0.26 1.41 -2.79
N GLU A 112 0.42 1.03 -4.05
CA GLU A 112 -0.54 0.20 -4.77
C GLU A 112 0.02 -1.20 -4.96
N ALA A 113 -0.85 -2.17 -5.26
CA ALA A 113 -0.40 -3.55 -5.41
C ALA A 113 -1.27 -4.32 -6.39
N TRP A 114 -0.65 -5.33 -6.99
CA TRP A 114 -1.31 -6.36 -7.80
C TRP A 114 -1.06 -7.70 -7.13
N ALA A 115 -2.13 -8.41 -6.79
CA ALA A 115 -2.04 -9.74 -6.17
C ALA A 115 -2.56 -10.79 -7.14
N TYR A 116 -1.87 -11.94 -7.18
CA TYR A 116 -2.24 -13.06 -8.04
C TYR A 116 -2.78 -14.19 -7.17
N LEU A 117 -4.02 -14.58 -7.43
CA LEU A 117 -4.73 -15.60 -6.66
C LEU A 117 -4.86 -16.93 -7.40
N GLY A 118 -4.20 -17.06 -8.57
CA GLY A 118 -4.15 -18.30 -9.31
C GLY A 118 -3.24 -19.31 -8.61
N SER A 119 -3.50 -20.58 -8.86
CA SER A 119 -2.71 -21.68 -8.27
C SER A 119 -1.54 -22.10 -9.17
#